data_e7eb1b88a45e0e9bf457f8f1ba086e35
#
_entry.id   e7eb1b88a45e0e9bf457f8f1ba086e35
#
_cell.length_a   1.000
_cell.length_b   1.000
_cell.length_c   1.000
_cell.angle_alpha   90.00
_cell.angle_beta   90.00
_cell.angle_gamma   90.00
#
_symmetry.space_group_name_H-M   'P 1'
#
loop_
_entity.id
_entity.type
_entity.pdbx_description
1 polymer ?
#
loop_
_entity_poly.entity_id
_entity_poly.type
_entity_poly.pdbx_seq_one_letter_code
_entity_poly.pdbx_strand_id
1 'polypeptide(L)'
;MGGKKMEKYYEHVNEILVTYNDKFKQQLMNELREYNIDIVESTNKIIRYSCKSFVDILNLIKSNEPIFLQYYQPVLSKFDINNQNEMNCSIKKICDFLSSDISYCVQVISYDDTLNFKTTQNLKYLIINEIHNQNLSVSIGNENTRILVSIIKGIAYIGVLNNYDCISDRIGGILYYSHKNTISRAELKLEECFSKYNINNPTQEKHALDLGASPGGWTHFLSKHNYIVDSVDPAKLDKRLLSLNSVTHYKMTAQNFLESKNKNKSYELIVDDMKLSVHDTVNIILDLLPCLKSGGNLILTLKLDNKGITKQIIFAKTKLEIYFEKIHIKHLYYNRHEVTLYAENFMK
;
A
#
# COMPACT_ATOMS: atom_id res chain seq x y z
N MET A 1 6.83 -6.46 27.84
CA MET A 1 6.14 -7.75 28.12
C MET A 1 5.27 -8.24 26.96
N GLY A 2 4.69 -7.38 26.13
CA GLY A 2 3.86 -7.79 24.98
C GLY A 2 4.57 -8.60 23.88
N GLY A 3 5.86 -8.39 23.63
CA GLY A 3 6.58 -9.06 22.55
C GLY A 3 6.64 -10.59 22.69
N LYS A 4 7.00 -11.11 23.86
CA LYS A 4 7.10 -12.57 24.08
C LYS A 4 5.76 -13.32 23.95
N LYS A 5 4.62 -12.69 24.31
CA LYS A 5 3.29 -13.29 24.14
C LYS A 5 2.91 -13.34 22.66
N MET A 6 3.26 -12.32 21.87
CA MET A 6 3.00 -12.29 20.43
C MET A 6 3.86 -13.28 19.65
N GLU A 7 5.14 -13.46 20.03
CA GLU A 7 5.98 -14.51 19.44
C GLU A 7 5.34 -15.90 19.64
N LYS A 8 4.92 -16.20 20.89
CA LYS A 8 4.21 -17.45 21.21
C LYS A 8 2.89 -17.57 20.45
N TYR A 9 2.15 -16.48 20.24
CA TYR A 9 0.94 -16.48 19.43
C TYR A 9 1.24 -16.87 17.98
N TYR A 10 2.28 -16.31 17.35
CA TYR A 10 2.65 -16.58 15.97
C TYR A 10 3.04 -18.07 15.74
N GLU A 11 3.59 -18.74 16.75
CA GLU A 11 3.89 -20.19 16.70
C GLU A 11 2.63 -21.06 16.54
N HIS A 12 1.45 -20.56 16.95
CA HIS A 12 0.17 -21.29 16.85
C HIS A 12 -0.61 -20.97 15.57
N VAL A 13 -0.12 -20.03 14.76
CA VAL A 13 -0.74 -19.66 13.49
C VAL A 13 -0.30 -20.62 12.39
N ASN A 14 -1.27 -21.29 11.77
CA ASN A 14 -1.04 -22.23 10.69
C ASN A 14 -1.80 -21.91 9.39
N GLU A 15 -2.51 -20.80 9.37
CA GLU A 15 -3.19 -20.28 8.18
C GLU A 15 -2.97 -18.78 8.04
N ILE A 16 -2.91 -18.31 6.78
CA ILE A 16 -2.89 -16.89 6.44
C ILE A 16 -3.91 -16.57 5.36
N LEU A 17 -4.51 -15.40 5.45
CA LEU A 17 -5.26 -14.78 4.37
C LEU A 17 -4.37 -13.75 3.69
N VAL A 18 -4.33 -13.74 2.36
CA VAL A 18 -3.64 -12.72 1.58
C VAL A 18 -4.62 -12.05 0.63
N THR A 19 -4.49 -10.73 0.47
CA THR A 19 -5.26 -9.96 -0.52
C THR A 19 -4.38 -9.48 -1.66
N TYR A 20 -4.98 -9.33 -2.82
CA TYR A 20 -4.30 -8.96 -4.05
C TYR A 20 -5.27 -8.35 -5.06
N ASN A 21 -4.74 -7.75 -6.10
CA ASN A 21 -5.54 -7.37 -7.25
C ASN A 21 -5.70 -8.56 -8.19
N ASP A 22 -6.93 -8.90 -8.56
CA ASP A 22 -7.28 -10.06 -9.39
C ASP A 22 -6.43 -10.18 -10.67
N LYS A 23 -6.09 -9.06 -11.29
CA LYS A 23 -5.25 -9.02 -12.50
C LYS A 23 -3.83 -9.56 -12.29
N PHE A 24 -3.34 -9.58 -11.06
CA PHE A 24 -1.97 -9.97 -10.71
C PHE A 24 -1.90 -11.25 -9.87
N LYS A 25 -2.96 -12.06 -9.88
CA LYS A 25 -3.00 -13.32 -9.13
C LYS A 25 -1.81 -14.23 -9.42
N GLN A 26 -1.50 -14.43 -10.71
CA GLN A 26 -0.39 -15.29 -11.11
C GLN A 26 0.97 -14.76 -10.65
N GLN A 27 1.16 -13.45 -10.69
CA GLN A 27 2.39 -12.79 -10.23
C GLN A 27 2.54 -12.96 -8.73
N LEU A 28 1.49 -12.72 -7.94
CA LEU A 28 1.50 -12.98 -6.50
C LEU A 28 1.81 -14.45 -6.19
N MET A 29 1.17 -15.41 -6.86
CA MET A 29 1.44 -16.82 -6.65
C MET A 29 2.89 -17.18 -6.96
N ASN A 30 3.50 -16.55 -7.97
CA ASN A 30 4.92 -16.76 -8.29
C ASN A 30 5.84 -16.17 -7.20
N GLU A 31 5.52 -14.98 -6.68
CA GLU A 31 6.26 -14.36 -5.56
C GLU A 31 6.21 -15.21 -4.29
N LEU A 32 5.07 -15.82 -4.00
CA LEU A 32 4.86 -16.62 -2.79
C LEU A 32 5.25 -18.11 -2.94
N ARG A 33 5.76 -18.53 -4.11
CA ARG A 33 6.10 -19.94 -4.36
C ARG A 33 7.13 -20.51 -3.37
N GLU A 34 8.09 -19.69 -2.95
CA GLU A 34 9.19 -20.11 -2.06
C GLU A 34 8.81 -20.05 -0.57
N TYR A 35 7.56 -19.70 -0.24
CA TYR A 35 7.13 -19.48 1.14
C TYR A 35 6.66 -20.75 1.85
N ASN A 36 6.74 -21.94 1.20
CA ASN A 36 6.28 -23.21 1.75
C ASN A 36 4.83 -23.15 2.28
N ILE A 37 3.94 -22.61 1.46
CA ILE A 37 2.51 -22.45 1.77
C ILE A 37 1.66 -23.15 0.72
N ASP A 38 0.57 -23.78 1.16
CA ASP A 38 -0.35 -24.50 0.30
C ASP A 38 -1.69 -23.75 0.21
N ILE A 39 -2.25 -23.65 -0.99
CA ILE A 39 -3.54 -23.01 -1.20
C ILE A 39 -4.65 -23.87 -0.62
N VAL A 40 -5.41 -23.32 0.32
CA VAL A 40 -6.60 -23.92 0.91
C VAL A 40 -7.86 -23.49 0.18
N GLU A 41 -7.95 -22.19 -0.12
CA GLU A 41 -9.08 -21.58 -0.84
C GLU A 41 -8.63 -20.34 -1.61
N SER A 42 -9.28 -20.07 -2.74
CA SER A 42 -8.99 -18.89 -3.56
C SER A 42 -10.26 -18.30 -4.11
N THR A 43 -10.41 -16.97 -3.95
CA THR A 43 -11.45 -16.14 -4.55
C THR A 43 -10.83 -15.09 -5.48
N ASN A 44 -11.61 -14.16 -6.00
CA ASN A 44 -11.09 -13.07 -6.85
C ASN A 44 -10.31 -11.99 -6.09
N LYS A 45 -10.36 -11.97 -4.76
CA LYS A 45 -9.74 -10.92 -3.94
C LYS A 45 -8.81 -11.47 -2.87
N ILE A 46 -8.98 -12.76 -2.52
CA ILE A 46 -8.30 -13.38 -1.37
C ILE A 46 -7.85 -14.78 -1.73
N ILE A 47 -6.67 -15.14 -1.24
CA ILE A 47 -6.22 -16.54 -1.16
C ILE A 47 -5.99 -16.86 0.31
N ARG A 48 -6.51 -18.00 0.76
CA ARG A 48 -6.21 -18.58 2.05
C ARG A 48 -5.18 -19.69 1.87
N TYR A 49 -4.08 -19.57 2.58
CA TYR A 49 -3.00 -20.54 2.58
C TYR A 49 -2.90 -21.23 3.94
N SER A 50 -2.54 -22.51 3.95
CA SER A 50 -1.97 -23.16 5.12
C SER A 50 -0.46 -22.94 5.15
N CYS A 51 0.11 -22.90 6.34
CA CYS A 51 1.54 -22.71 6.55
C CYS A 51 2.04 -23.55 7.73
N LYS A 52 3.32 -23.95 7.67
CA LYS A 52 3.98 -24.66 8.78
C LYS A 52 4.49 -23.72 9.85
N SER A 53 4.92 -22.53 9.46
CA SER A 53 5.45 -21.49 10.36
C SER A 53 5.04 -20.12 9.84
N PHE A 54 4.20 -19.42 10.58
CA PHE A 54 3.85 -18.04 10.26
C PHE A 54 5.04 -17.09 10.46
N VAL A 55 5.91 -17.38 11.43
CA VAL A 55 7.12 -16.57 11.71
C VAL A 55 8.03 -16.55 10.48
N ASP A 56 8.25 -17.70 9.84
CA ASP A 56 9.08 -17.78 8.63
C ASP A 56 8.48 -17.00 7.47
N ILE A 57 7.16 -17.12 7.29
CA ILE A 57 6.45 -16.33 6.28
C ILE A 57 6.57 -14.83 6.54
N LEU A 58 6.42 -14.40 7.78
CA LEU A 58 6.57 -13.02 8.18
C LEU A 58 7.96 -12.47 7.86
N ASN A 59 9.00 -13.25 8.15
CA ASN A 59 10.39 -12.91 7.83
C ASN A 59 10.60 -12.81 6.32
N LEU A 60 10.06 -13.75 5.54
CA LEU A 60 10.14 -13.73 4.08
C LEU A 60 9.39 -12.53 3.48
N ILE A 61 8.21 -12.20 4.00
CA ILE A 61 7.47 -11.00 3.55
C ILE A 61 8.29 -9.73 3.81
N LYS A 62 8.94 -9.63 4.98
CA LYS A 62 9.76 -8.47 5.33
C LYS A 62 11.04 -8.36 4.51
N SER A 63 11.70 -9.49 4.22
CA SER A 63 12.95 -9.50 3.45
C SER A 63 12.75 -9.33 1.95
N ASN A 64 11.69 -9.90 1.38
CA ASN A 64 11.47 -9.95 -0.06
C ASN A 64 10.55 -8.81 -0.57
N GLU A 65 9.81 -8.17 0.33
CA GLU A 65 8.84 -7.09 0.01
C GLU A 65 7.96 -7.43 -1.23
N PRO A 66 7.12 -8.52 -1.21
CA PRO A 66 6.40 -8.97 -2.40
C PRO A 66 5.59 -7.84 -3.04
N ILE A 67 5.74 -7.64 -4.33
CA ILE A 67 5.18 -6.49 -5.07
C ILE A 67 3.66 -6.54 -5.11
N PHE A 68 3.09 -7.73 -5.37
CA PHE A 68 1.67 -7.91 -5.62
C PHE A 68 0.86 -8.33 -4.38
N LEU A 69 1.51 -8.59 -3.24
CA LEU A 69 0.86 -8.83 -1.96
C LEU A 69 0.33 -7.50 -1.38
N GLN A 70 -0.97 -7.25 -1.43
CA GLN A 70 -1.57 -6.02 -0.92
C GLN A 70 -1.71 -6.02 0.61
N TYR A 71 -2.13 -7.16 1.17
CA TYR A 71 -2.29 -7.34 2.60
C TYR A 71 -2.20 -8.81 2.98
N TYR A 72 -1.86 -9.09 4.24
CA TYR A 72 -1.96 -10.40 4.83
C TYR A 72 -2.50 -10.34 6.25
N GLN A 73 -3.13 -11.43 6.68
CA GLN A 73 -3.69 -11.60 8.01
C GLN A 73 -3.40 -13.02 8.50
N PRO A 74 -2.79 -13.19 9.68
CA PRO A 74 -2.73 -14.51 10.33
C PRO A 74 -4.14 -14.95 10.73
N VAL A 75 -4.39 -16.26 10.69
CA VAL A 75 -5.65 -16.86 11.13
C VAL A 75 -5.36 -17.87 12.23
N LEU A 76 -5.88 -17.63 13.43
CA LEU A 76 -5.81 -18.55 14.56
C LEU A 76 -7.11 -19.30 14.78
N SER A 77 -8.24 -18.69 14.48
CA SER A 77 -9.56 -19.27 14.66
C SER A 77 -10.55 -18.76 13.60
N LYS A 78 -11.67 -19.46 13.47
CA LYS A 78 -12.77 -19.09 12.58
C LYS A 78 -14.11 -19.45 13.22
N PHE A 79 -15.18 -18.76 12.81
CA PHE A 79 -16.54 -18.99 13.27
C PHE A 79 -17.57 -18.57 12.21
N ASP A 80 -18.75 -19.20 12.22
CA ASP A 80 -19.91 -18.74 11.46
C ASP A 80 -20.43 -17.44 12.09
N ILE A 81 -20.63 -16.38 11.29
CA ILE A 81 -21.09 -15.05 11.77
C ILE A 81 -22.45 -15.08 12.43
N ASN A 82 -23.26 -16.14 12.21
CA ASN A 82 -24.57 -16.35 12.81
C ASN A 82 -24.51 -17.22 14.07
N ASN A 83 -23.34 -17.74 14.45
CA ASN A 83 -23.16 -18.61 15.62
C ASN A 83 -22.42 -17.89 16.75
N GLN A 84 -23.18 -17.35 17.70
CA GLN A 84 -22.64 -16.61 18.85
C GLN A 84 -21.69 -17.48 19.72
N ASN A 85 -21.98 -18.77 19.87
CA ASN A 85 -21.13 -19.64 20.71
C ASN A 85 -19.77 -19.88 20.06
N GLU A 86 -19.73 -20.14 18.77
CA GLU A 86 -18.48 -20.26 18.01
C GLU A 86 -17.67 -18.96 18.05
N MET A 87 -18.35 -17.81 17.91
CA MET A 87 -17.72 -16.50 18.01
C MET A 87 -17.05 -16.34 19.38
N ASN A 88 -17.77 -16.60 20.48
CA ASN A 88 -17.25 -16.45 21.84
C ASN A 88 -16.05 -17.38 22.08
N CYS A 89 -16.12 -18.64 21.64
CA CYS A 89 -15.02 -19.60 21.73
C CYS A 89 -13.79 -19.12 20.95
N SER A 90 -13.99 -18.60 19.75
CA SER A 90 -12.90 -18.11 18.88
C SER A 90 -12.23 -16.87 19.47
N ILE A 91 -13.01 -15.94 20.05
CA ILE A 91 -12.48 -14.74 20.71
C ILE A 91 -11.70 -15.13 21.96
N LYS A 92 -12.24 -16.03 22.80
CA LYS A 92 -11.54 -16.52 23.99
C LYS A 92 -10.18 -17.10 23.63
N LYS A 93 -10.13 -17.97 22.60
CA LYS A 93 -8.88 -18.57 22.10
C LYS A 93 -7.83 -17.52 21.71
N ILE A 94 -8.25 -16.41 21.12
CA ILE A 94 -7.36 -15.28 20.79
C ILE A 94 -6.92 -14.56 22.08
N CYS A 95 -7.86 -14.29 22.99
CA CYS A 95 -7.60 -13.53 24.22
C CYS A 95 -6.61 -14.23 25.14
N ASP A 96 -6.53 -15.57 25.10
CA ASP A 96 -5.55 -16.36 25.89
C ASP A 96 -4.09 -15.97 25.59
N PHE A 97 -3.82 -15.40 24.41
CA PHE A 97 -2.49 -14.92 24.00
C PHE A 97 -2.26 -13.43 24.26
N LEU A 98 -3.31 -12.68 24.61
CA LEU A 98 -3.26 -11.24 24.73
C LEU A 98 -2.91 -10.80 26.16
N SER A 99 -2.46 -9.57 26.34
CA SER A 99 -2.15 -8.97 27.64
C SER A 99 -3.23 -7.96 28.02
N SER A 100 -3.64 -7.95 29.29
CA SER A 100 -4.56 -6.94 29.83
C SER A 100 -3.91 -5.56 30.01
N ASP A 101 -2.58 -5.47 29.89
CA ASP A 101 -1.82 -4.24 30.14
C ASP A 101 -1.84 -3.26 28.95
N ILE A 102 -2.38 -3.66 27.81
CA ILE A 102 -2.44 -2.86 26.59
C ILE A 102 -3.84 -2.85 26.00
N SER A 103 -4.13 -1.85 25.16
CA SER A 103 -5.35 -1.77 24.38
C SER A 103 -5.15 -2.30 22.96
N TYR A 104 -6.22 -2.81 22.36
CA TYR A 104 -6.22 -3.42 21.03
C TYR A 104 -7.13 -2.64 20.08
N CYS A 105 -6.73 -2.54 18.82
CA CYS A 105 -7.62 -2.04 17.76
C CYS A 105 -8.32 -3.23 17.10
N VAL A 106 -9.66 -3.22 17.03
CA VAL A 106 -10.44 -4.24 16.32
C VAL A 106 -10.80 -3.74 14.94
N GLN A 107 -10.38 -4.46 13.91
CA GLN A 107 -10.72 -4.18 12.51
C GLN A 107 -11.50 -5.35 11.92
N VAL A 108 -12.64 -5.06 11.30
CA VAL A 108 -13.51 -6.05 10.64
C VAL A 108 -13.73 -5.63 9.20
N ILE A 109 -13.56 -6.57 8.28
CA ILE A 109 -13.87 -6.40 6.86
C ILE A 109 -14.70 -7.57 6.34
N SER A 110 -15.64 -7.29 5.45
CA SER A 110 -16.35 -8.33 4.68
C SER A 110 -15.89 -8.29 3.23
N TYR A 111 -15.62 -9.48 2.70
CA TYR A 111 -15.40 -9.72 1.28
C TYR A 111 -16.62 -10.32 0.59
N ASP A 112 -17.71 -10.49 1.35
CA ASP A 112 -19.01 -10.94 0.85
C ASP A 112 -19.82 -9.75 0.36
N ASP A 113 -20.14 -9.71 -0.90
CA ASP A 113 -20.92 -8.63 -1.53
C ASP A 113 -22.37 -8.56 -1.01
N THR A 114 -22.84 -9.63 -0.35
CA THR A 114 -24.20 -9.72 0.26
C THR A 114 -24.27 -9.11 1.66
N LEU A 115 -23.15 -8.95 2.35
CA LEU A 115 -23.10 -8.38 3.69
C LEU A 115 -22.99 -6.85 3.62
N ASN A 116 -24.00 -6.17 4.14
CA ASN A 116 -24.01 -4.72 4.20
C ASN A 116 -23.13 -4.17 5.35
N PHE A 117 -22.79 -2.90 5.28
CA PHE A 117 -21.99 -2.20 6.27
C PHE A 117 -22.55 -2.32 7.70
N LYS A 118 -23.89 -2.23 7.86
CA LYS A 118 -24.54 -2.30 9.17
C LYS A 118 -24.32 -3.65 9.85
N THR A 119 -24.42 -4.75 9.10
CA THR A 119 -24.16 -6.11 9.61
C THR A 119 -22.73 -6.25 10.07
N THR A 120 -21.77 -5.75 9.29
CA THR A 120 -20.35 -5.78 9.63
C THR A 120 -20.04 -4.95 10.90
N GLN A 121 -20.70 -3.79 11.06
CA GLN A 121 -20.55 -2.96 12.26
C GLN A 121 -21.19 -3.61 13.50
N ASN A 122 -22.35 -4.25 13.36
CA ASN A 122 -22.97 -5.00 14.46
C ASN A 122 -22.08 -6.15 14.93
N LEU A 123 -21.50 -6.92 13.99
CA LEU A 123 -20.56 -7.99 14.32
C LEU A 123 -19.31 -7.43 15.04
N LYS A 124 -18.75 -6.33 14.55
CA LYS A 124 -17.65 -5.65 15.24
C LYS A 124 -17.98 -5.29 16.68
N TYR A 125 -19.18 -4.76 16.91
CA TYR A 125 -19.66 -4.42 18.25
C TYR A 125 -19.76 -5.66 19.15
N LEU A 126 -20.31 -6.77 18.66
CA LEU A 126 -20.40 -8.04 19.41
C LEU A 126 -19.01 -8.58 19.77
N ILE A 127 -18.07 -8.53 18.82
CA ILE A 127 -16.68 -8.94 19.06
C ILE A 127 -16.02 -8.08 20.13
N ILE A 128 -16.19 -6.76 20.07
CA ILE A 128 -15.64 -5.84 21.08
C ILE A 128 -16.20 -6.13 22.48
N ASN A 129 -17.50 -6.35 22.57
CA ASN A 129 -18.12 -6.70 23.85
C ASN A 129 -17.56 -8.00 24.43
N GLU A 130 -17.37 -9.02 23.60
CA GLU A 130 -16.80 -10.28 24.05
C GLU A 130 -15.33 -10.13 24.49
N ILE A 131 -14.54 -9.30 23.80
CA ILE A 131 -13.17 -8.96 24.20
C ILE A 131 -13.17 -8.27 25.58
N HIS A 132 -14.11 -7.37 25.83
CA HIS A 132 -14.26 -6.74 27.16
C HIS A 132 -14.66 -7.74 28.23
N ASN A 133 -15.51 -8.74 27.93
CA ASN A 133 -15.85 -9.83 28.84
C ASN A 133 -14.63 -10.68 29.22
N GLN A 134 -13.59 -10.69 28.38
CA GLN A 134 -12.30 -11.33 28.67
C GLN A 134 -11.31 -10.40 29.41
N ASN A 135 -11.78 -9.26 29.97
CA ASN A 135 -10.97 -8.26 30.68
C ASN A 135 -9.86 -7.61 29.84
N LEU A 136 -10.07 -7.46 28.54
CA LEU A 136 -9.16 -6.78 27.64
C LEU A 136 -9.72 -5.44 27.20
N SER A 137 -8.85 -4.45 26.98
CA SER A 137 -9.22 -3.11 26.56
C SER A 137 -9.17 -2.98 25.05
N VAL A 138 -10.20 -2.32 24.47
CA VAL A 138 -10.26 -1.96 23.05
C VAL A 138 -10.27 -0.45 22.92
N SER A 139 -9.51 0.07 21.97
CA SER A 139 -9.44 1.50 21.64
C SER A 139 -9.72 1.76 20.17
N ILE A 140 -9.98 3.03 19.87
CA ILE A 140 -10.12 3.53 18.50
C ILE A 140 -8.84 4.31 18.19
N GLY A 141 -7.93 3.71 17.43
CA GLY A 141 -6.67 4.39 17.06
C GLY A 141 -5.61 3.45 16.51
N ASN A 142 -4.39 3.96 16.40
CA ASN A 142 -3.21 3.22 15.95
C ASN A 142 -2.53 2.51 17.13
N GLU A 143 -3.24 1.57 17.72
CA GLU A 143 -2.66 0.74 18.78
C GLU A 143 -1.57 -0.20 18.21
N ASN A 144 -0.61 -0.57 19.06
CA ASN A 144 0.52 -1.40 18.64
C ASN A 144 0.12 -2.82 18.21
N THR A 145 -1.11 -3.26 18.49
CA THR A 145 -1.60 -4.61 18.15
C THR A 145 -3.05 -4.55 17.70
N ARG A 146 -3.33 -5.25 16.60
CA ARG A 146 -4.65 -5.28 15.96
C ARG A 146 -5.24 -6.67 16.00
N ILE A 147 -6.52 -6.75 16.38
CA ILE A 147 -7.37 -7.93 16.21
C ILE A 147 -8.07 -7.78 14.86
N LEU A 148 -7.82 -8.69 13.96
CA LEU A 148 -8.23 -8.64 12.55
C LEU A 148 -9.29 -9.70 12.30
N VAL A 149 -10.41 -9.31 11.68
CA VAL A 149 -11.51 -10.21 11.33
C VAL A 149 -11.89 -10.01 9.88
N SER A 150 -11.69 -11.04 9.08
CA SER A 150 -12.07 -11.08 7.66
C SER A 150 -13.23 -12.04 7.45
N ILE A 151 -14.31 -11.59 6.83
CA ILE A 151 -15.51 -12.39 6.57
C ILE A 151 -15.50 -12.83 5.10
N ILE A 152 -15.61 -14.14 4.87
CA ILE A 152 -15.64 -14.75 3.54
C ILE A 152 -16.71 -15.84 3.56
N LYS A 153 -17.73 -15.71 2.71
CA LYS A 153 -18.87 -16.68 2.60
C LYS A 153 -19.52 -16.98 3.96
N GLY A 154 -19.75 -15.93 4.76
CA GLY A 154 -20.39 -16.06 6.05
C GLY A 154 -19.51 -16.61 7.19
N ILE A 155 -18.26 -16.96 6.90
CA ILE A 155 -17.29 -17.38 7.91
C ILE A 155 -16.34 -16.23 8.25
N ALA A 156 -16.22 -15.91 9.53
CA ALA A 156 -15.27 -14.94 10.04
C ALA A 156 -13.94 -15.63 10.40
N TYR A 157 -12.84 -15.15 9.84
CA TYR A 157 -11.47 -15.57 10.13
C TYR A 157 -10.82 -14.55 11.02
N ILE A 158 -10.36 -14.96 12.20
CA ILE A 158 -9.84 -14.04 13.23
C ILE A 158 -8.38 -14.34 13.54
N GLY A 159 -7.59 -13.26 13.68
CA GLY A 159 -6.19 -13.32 14.08
C GLY A 159 -5.70 -12.00 14.63
N VAL A 160 -4.45 -11.98 15.05
CA VAL A 160 -3.80 -10.81 15.68
C VAL A 160 -2.50 -10.49 14.98
N LEU A 161 -2.22 -9.23 14.75
CA LEU A 161 -1.00 -8.76 14.11
C LEU A 161 -0.49 -7.48 14.79
N ASN A 162 0.81 -7.42 15.06
CA ASN A 162 1.45 -6.19 15.52
C ASN A 162 1.54 -5.18 14.37
N ASN A 163 1.50 -3.90 14.71
CA ASN A 163 1.64 -2.83 13.71
C ASN A 163 2.95 -2.89 12.93
N TYR A 164 4.05 -3.30 13.58
CA TYR A 164 5.37 -3.46 12.91
C TYR A 164 5.38 -4.57 11.85
N ASP A 165 4.40 -5.47 11.92
CA ASP A 165 4.23 -6.59 11.02
C ASP A 165 3.17 -6.30 9.95
N CYS A 166 2.41 -5.20 10.07
CA CYS A 166 1.39 -4.82 9.10
C CYS A 166 2.00 -4.21 7.83
N ILE A 167 1.53 -4.62 6.65
CA ILE A 167 1.88 -3.97 5.37
C ILE A 167 1.05 -2.70 5.16
N SER A 168 -0.11 -2.60 5.81
CA SER A 168 -1.04 -1.47 5.71
C SER A 168 -1.69 -1.22 7.06
N ASP A 169 -2.05 0.04 7.31
CA ASP A 169 -2.75 0.46 8.53
C ASP A 169 -4.19 -0.04 8.62
N ARG A 170 -4.74 -0.57 7.55
CA ARG A 170 -6.11 -1.09 7.50
C ARG A 170 -6.16 -2.52 6.99
N ILE A 171 -7.06 -3.29 7.61
CA ILE A 171 -7.35 -4.65 7.21
C ILE A 171 -7.69 -4.72 5.72
N GLY A 172 -7.18 -5.74 5.05
CA GLY A 172 -7.37 -5.93 3.60
C GLY A 172 -6.59 -4.97 2.72
N GLY A 173 -5.77 -4.07 3.30
CA GLY A 173 -5.03 -3.05 2.56
C GLY A 173 -5.92 -1.95 1.95
N ILE A 174 -7.20 -1.91 2.34
CA ILE A 174 -8.18 -0.97 1.78
C ILE A 174 -7.97 0.41 2.40
N LEU A 175 -7.70 1.40 1.56
CA LEU A 175 -7.53 2.78 1.97
C LEU A 175 -8.78 3.59 1.58
N TYR A 176 -9.33 4.29 2.56
CA TYR A 176 -10.46 5.21 2.36
C TYR A 176 -9.97 6.63 2.54
N TYR A 177 -9.40 7.21 1.49
CA TYR A 177 -9.14 8.64 1.47
C TYR A 177 -10.41 9.41 1.07
N SER A 178 -10.57 10.60 1.63
CA SER A 178 -11.69 11.46 1.24
C SER A 178 -11.49 11.97 -0.18
N HIS A 179 -12.42 11.65 -1.07
CA HIS A 179 -12.44 12.21 -2.43
C HIS A 179 -12.93 13.67 -2.49
N LYS A 180 -13.28 14.26 -1.32
CA LYS A 180 -13.72 15.67 -1.27
C LYS A 180 -12.53 16.56 -1.64
N ASN A 181 -12.71 17.36 -2.68
CA ASN A 181 -11.73 18.33 -3.19
C ASN A 181 -10.52 17.73 -3.94
N THR A 182 -10.48 16.47 -4.30
CA THR A 182 -9.46 15.95 -5.20
C THR A 182 -9.69 16.44 -6.64
N ILE A 183 -8.62 16.60 -7.41
CA ILE A 183 -8.71 16.91 -8.84
C ILE A 183 -8.91 15.64 -9.65
N SER A 184 -8.21 14.59 -9.27
CA SER A 184 -8.34 13.30 -9.91
C SER A 184 -8.04 12.16 -8.94
N ARG A 185 -8.51 10.97 -9.27
CA ARG A 185 -8.21 9.77 -8.49
C ARG A 185 -6.71 9.42 -8.44
N ALA A 186 -5.92 9.91 -9.41
CA ALA A 186 -4.47 9.70 -9.40
C ALA A 186 -3.80 10.31 -8.16
N GLU A 187 -4.36 11.39 -7.59
CA GLU A 187 -3.91 12.02 -6.35
C GLU A 187 -3.75 11.00 -5.21
N LEU A 188 -4.68 10.06 -5.10
CA LEU A 188 -4.69 9.04 -4.05
C LEU A 188 -3.54 8.03 -4.15
N LYS A 189 -3.00 7.80 -5.36
CA LYS A 189 -1.81 6.94 -5.52
C LYS A 189 -0.59 7.57 -4.87
N LEU A 190 -0.43 8.89 -5.08
CA LEU A 190 0.70 9.61 -4.51
C LEU A 190 0.57 9.73 -3.00
N GLU A 191 -0.63 10.04 -2.51
CA GLU A 191 -0.94 10.07 -1.07
C GLU A 191 -0.65 8.70 -0.41
N GLU A 192 -1.06 7.59 -1.03
CA GLU A 192 -0.75 6.25 -0.56
C GLU A 192 0.75 5.97 -0.54
N CYS A 193 1.48 6.39 -1.58
CA CYS A 193 2.93 6.23 -1.66
C CYS A 193 3.64 6.97 -0.53
N PHE A 194 3.27 8.24 -0.29
CA PHE A 194 3.81 9.05 0.80
C PHE A 194 3.55 8.42 2.17
N SER A 195 2.32 7.97 2.41
CA SER A 195 1.95 7.29 3.66
C SER A 195 2.70 5.99 3.86
N LYS A 196 2.76 5.14 2.82
CA LYS A 196 3.38 3.80 2.90
C LYS A 196 4.87 3.84 3.19
N TYR A 197 5.58 4.76 2.56
CA TYR A 197 7.03 4.87 2.69
C TYR A 197 7.47 5.95 3.69
N ASN A 198 6.51 6.51 4.46
CA ASN A 198 6.75 7.57 5.44
C ASN A 198 7.53 8.75 4.83
N ILE A 199 7.16 9.13 3.59
CA ILE A 199 7.80 10.27 2.93
C ILE A 199 7.34 11.55 3.63
N ASN A 200 8.25 12.22 4.31
CA ASN A 200 7.95 13.41 5.07
C ASN A 200 7.64 14.59 4.14
N ASN A 201 6.60 15.33 4.48
CA ASN A 201 6.36 16.61 3.84
C ASN A 201 7.49 17.59 4.18
N PRO A 202 8.00 18.33 3.21
CA PRO A 202 9.06 19.29 3.49
C PRO A 202 8.56 20.40 4.44
N THR A 203 9.42 20.78 5.39
CA THR A 203 9.16 21.89 6.32
C THR A 203 9.37 23.25 5.69
N GLN A 204 10.15 23.31 4.61
CA GLN A 204 10.37 24.49 3.75
C GLN A 204 10.00 24.13 2.32
N GLU A 205 9.73 25.15 1.49
CA GLU A 205 9.41 24.93 0.07
C GLU A 205 10.53 24.16 -0.66
N LYS A 206 10.15 23.09 -1.36
CA LYS A 206 11.00 22.29 -2.23
C LYS A 206 10.44 22.28 -3.64
N HIS A 207 11.29 22.04 -4.62
CA HIS A 207 10.88 21.97 -6.01
C HIS A 207 10.58 20.52 -6.41
N ALA A 208 9.44 20.32 -7.08
CA ALA A 208 9.07 19.05 -7.68
C ALA A 208 8.77 19.19 -9.18
N LEU A 209 9.08 18.15 -9.93
CA LEU A 209 8.71 18.01 -11.34
C LEU A 209 7.64 16.93 -11.46
N ASP A 210 6.48 17.26 -12.04
CA ASP A 210 5.34 16.36 -12.26
C ASP A 210 5.19 16.11 -13.77
N LEU A 211 5.52 14.89 -14.23
CA LEU A 211 5.44 14.45 -15.62
C LEU A 211 4.12 13.71 -15.88
N GLY A 212 3.46 14.04 -16.99
CA GLY A 212 2.11 13.52 -17.26
C GLY A 212 1.07 14.12 -16.31
N ALA A 213 1.26 15.40 -15.97
CA ALA A 213 0.56 16.07 -14.87
C ALA A 213 -0.96 16.16 -15.04
N SER A 214 -1.49 16.24 -16.30
CA SER A 214 -2.93 16.49 -16.54
C SER A 214 -3.83 15.35 -16.04
N PRO A 215 -4.95 15.67 -15.38
CA PRO A 215 -5.54 16.99 -15.10
C PRO A 215 -4.96 17.73 -13.88
N GLY A 216 -3.96 17.16 -13.16
CA GLY A 216 -3.27 17.83 -12.07
C GLY A 216 -3.44 17.21 -10.69
N GLY A 217 -3.77 15.92 -10.61
CA GLY A 217 -3.95 15.25 -9.32
C GLY A 217 -2.66 15.26 -8.48
N TRP A 218 -1.54 14.84 -9.07
CA TRP A 218 -0.27 14.83 -8.36
C TRP A 218 0.26 16.24 -8.11
N THR A 219 0.14 17.14 -9.08
CA THR A 219 0.42 18.58 -8.89
C THR A 219 -0.33 19.14 -7.69
N HIS A 220 -1.63 18.84 -7.56
CA HIS A 220 -2.48 19.32 -6.46
C HIS A 220 -2.02 18.77 -5.10
N PHE A 221 -1.74 17.47 -5.01
CA PHE A 221 -1.19 16.88 -3.80
C PHE A 221 0.11 17.57 -3.40
N LEU A 222 1.08 17.69 -4.31
CA LEU A 222 2.38 18.27 -4.04
C LEU A 222 2.28 19.75 -3.63
N SER A 223 1.44 20.54 -4.32
CA SER A 223 1.25 21.96 -3.99
C SER A 223 0.66 22.20 -2.60
N LYS A 224 -0.10 21.24 -2.05
CA LYS A 224 -0.59 21.26 -0.67
C LYS A 224 0.44 20.82 0.37
N HIS A 225 1.54 20.23 -0.08
CA HIS A 225 2.55 19.63 0.78
C HIS A 225 3.91 20.35 0.65
N ASN A 226 3.89 21.68 0.54
CA ASN A 226 5.05 22.58 0.48
C ASN A 226 6.00 22.31 -0.70
N TYR A 227 5.45 21.90 -1.87
CA TYR A 227 6.23 21.85 -3.10
C TYR A 227 5.84 22.99 -4.06
N ILE A 228 6.85 23.60 -4.68
CA ILE A 228 6.72 24.39 -5.89
C ILE A 228 6.83 23.41 -7.05
N VAL A 229 5.78 23.31 -7.87
CA VAL A 229 5.62 22.23 -8.84
C VAL A 229 5.72 22.75 -10.27
N ASP A 230 6.70 22.23 -11.01
CA ASP A 230 6.75 22.33 -12.46
C ASP A 230 5.98 21.16 -13.05
N SER A 231 4.82 21.43 -13.65
CA SER A 231 3.89 20.41 -14.17
C SER A 231 4.00 20.35 -15.67
N VAL A 232 4.41 19.19 -16.19
CA VAL A 232 4.66 18.99 -17.64
C VAL A 232 3.60 18.06 -18.23
N ASP A 233 2.77 18.57 -19.12
CA ASP A 233 1.77 17.82 -19.87
C ASP A 233 1.26 18.65 -21.05
N PRO A 234 1.10 18.09 -22.29
CA PRO A 234 0.52 18.81 -23.42
C PRO A 234 -0.97 19.16 -23.22
N ALA A 235 -1.71 18.42 -22.37
CA ALA A 235 -3.09 18.71 -22.05
C ALA A 235 -3.19 19.77 -20.95
N LYS A 236 -4.37 20.37 -20.78
CA LYS A 236 -4.61 21.43 -19.81
C LYS A 236 -4.71 20.86 -18.38
N LEU A 237 -4.15 21.56 -17.43
CA LEU A 237 -4.41 21.34 -16.00
C LEU A 237 -5.79 21.90 -15.60
N ASP A 238 -6.30 21.40 -14.46
CA ASP A 238 -7.47 21.95 -13.80
C ASP A 238 -7.23 23.43 -13.48
N LYS A 239 -8.24 24.28 -13.74
CA LYS A 239 -8.16 25.74 -13.55
C LYS A 239 -7.83 26.16 -12.11
N ARG A 240 -8.17 25.33 -11.11
CA ARG A 240 -7.84 25.57 -9.71
C ARG A 240 -6.33 25.60 -9.47
N LEU A 241 -5.55 24.85 -10.24
CA LEU A 241 -4.09 24.81 -10.15
C LEU A 241 -3.44 26.01 -10.83
N LEU A 242 -3.99 26.45 -11.96
CA LEU A 242 -3.42 27.56 -12.72
C LEU A 242 -3.46 28.91 -12.00
N SER A 243 -4.23 29.00 -10.90
CA SER A 243 -4.27 30.20 -10.04
C SER A 243 -3.27 30.15 -8.87
N LEU A 244 -2.56 29.03 -8.69
CA LEU A 244 -1.61 28.86 -7.58
C LEU A 244 -0.21 29.37 -7.99
N ASN A 245 0.39 30.22 -7.17
CA ASN A 245 1.76 30.72 -7.38
C ASN A 245 2.81 29.59 -7.28
N SER A 246 2.48 28.49 -6.60
CA SER A 246 3.36 27.33 -6.44
C SER A 246 3.31 26.37 -7.62
N VAL A 247 2.54 26.65 -8.69
CA VAL A 247 2.39 25.74 -9.84
C VAL A 247 2.75 26.45 -11.14
N THR A 248 3.67 25.87 -11.89
CA THR A 248 3.99 26.31 -13.26
C THR A 248 3.64 25.21 -14.23
N HIS A 249 2.75 25.50 -15.19
CA HIS A 249 2.36 24.53 -16.22
C HIS A 249 3.18 24.71 -17.51
N TYR A 250 3.93 23.67 -17.87
CA TYR A 250 4.62 23.53 -19.15
C TYR A 250 3.76 22.71 -20.10
N LYS A 251 3.03 23.39 -20.99
CA LYS A 251 2.12 22.74 -21.93
C LYS A 251 2.90 22.09 -23.09
N MET A 252 3.64 21.05 -22.78
CA MET A 252 4.50 20.32 -23.73
C MET A 252 4.70 18.88 -23.29
N THR A 253 5.31 18.05 -24.14
CA THR A 253 5.71 16.69 -23.76
C THR A 253 6.96 16.70 -22.87
N ALA A 254 7.22 15.60 -22.17
CA ALA A 254 8.43 15.44 -21.35
C ALA A 254 9.71 15.53 -22.22
N GLN A 255 9.68 15.01 -23.46
CA GLN A 255 10.79 15.10 -24.41
C GLN A 255 11.09 16.57 -24.78
N ASN A 256 10.06 17.35 -25.14
CA ASN A 256 10.24 18.77 -25.45
C ASN A 256 10.71 19.58 -24.22
N PHE A 257 10.30 19.19 -23.01
CA PHE A 257 10.79 19.78 -21.77
C PHE A 257 12.29 19.55 -21.61
N LEU A 258 12.78 18.34 -21.86
CA LEU A 258 14.20 17.98 -21.83
C LEU A 258 15.04 18.78 -22.83
N GLU A 259 14.49 19.05 -24.01
CA GLU A 259 15.17 19.83 -25.07
C GLU A 259 15.16 21.35 -24.78
N SER A 260 14.33 21.78 -23.85
CA SER A 260 14.18 23.20 -23.51
C SER A 260 15.27 23.69 -22.52
N LYS A 261 15.37 25.01 -22.36
CA LYS A 261 16.24 25.61 -21.33
C LYS A 261 15.85 25.23 -19.89
N ASN A 262 14.67 24.65 -19.69
CA ASN A 262 14.17 24.27 -18.36
C ASN A 262 14.89 23.05 -17.77
N LYS A 263 15.61 22.28 -18.57
CA LYS A 263 16.48 21.17 -18.11
C LYS A 263 17.59 21.59 -17.14
N ASN A 264 17.86 22.88 -17.00
CA ASN A 264 18.83 23.38 -16.03
C ASN A 264 18.23 23.61 -14.63
N LYS A 265 16.93 23.38 -14.45
CA LYS A 265 16.28 23.40 -13.13
C LYS A 265 16.67 22.18 -12.33
N SER A 266 16.52 22.30 -11.03
CA SER A 266 16.96 21.27 -10.07
C SER A 266 15.83 20.98 -9.08
N TYR A 267 15.51 19.71 -8.91
CA TYR A 267 14.34 19.24 -8.14
C TYR A 267 14.75 18.33 -6.98
N GLU A 268 14.05 18.41 -5.88
CA GLU A 268 14.15 17.46 -4.77
C GLU A 268 13.28 16.22 -4.99
N LEU A 269 12.26 16.33 -5.86
CA LEU A 269 11.36 15.24 -6.18
C LEU A 269 10.98 15.26 -7.66
N ILE A 270 11.10 14.13 -8.33
CA ILE A 270 10.52 13.91 -9.67
C ILE A 270 9.42 12.87 -9.53
N VAL A 271 8.24 13.16 -10.09
CA VAL A 271 7.11 12.22 -10.11
C VAL A 271 6.60 12.03 -11.54
N ASP A 272 6.12 10.83 -11.85
CA ASP A 272 5.63 10.47 -13.18
C ASP A 272 4.41 9.54 -13.16
N ASP A 273 3.29 9.97 -13.77
CA ASP A 273 2.12 9.14 -14.07
C ASP A 273 1.77 9.15 -15.57
N MET A 274 2.78 9.28 -16.43
CA MET A 274 2.59 9.25 -17.89
C MET A 274 2.03 7.90 -18.36
N LYS A 275 1.30 7.92 -19.47
CA LYS A 275 0.79 6.72 -20.14
C LYS A 275 1.77 6.24 -21.22
N LEU A 276 2.95 5.83 -20.80
CA LEU A 276 4.01 5.31 -21.67
C LEU A 276 4.34 3.86 -21.31
N SER A 277 5.06 3.18 -22.20
CA SER A 277 5.64 1.88 -21.88
C SER A 277 6.68 2.02 -20.75
N VAL A 278 6.96 0.94 -20.03
CA VAL A 278 7.99 0.94 -18.98
C VAL A 278 9.36 1.36 -19.55
N HIS A 279 9.69 0.92 -20.76
CA HIS A 279 10.95 1.26 -21.43
C HIS A 279 11.06 2.76 -21.73
N ASP A 280 10.00 3.36 -22.30
CA ASP A 280 9.99 4.78 -22.64
C ASP A 280 10.02 5.65 -21.38
N THR A 281 9.23 5.29 -20.36
CA THR A 281 9.25 5.96 -19.04
C THR A 281 10.66 5.96 -18.45
N VAL A 282 11.31 4.80 -18.37
CA VAL A 282 12.65 4.68 -17.77
C VAL A 282 13.67 5.49 -18.57
N ASN A 283 13.64 5.48 -19.91
CA ASN A 283 14.56 6.26 -20.73
C ASN A 283 14.40 7.76 -20.49
N ILE A 284 13.17 8.28 -20.47
CA ILE A 284 12.91 9.70 -20.17
C ILE A 284 13.41 10.06 -18.77
N ILE A 285 13.18 9.21 -17.80
CA ILE A 285 13.65 9.44 -16.43
C ILE A 285 15.18 9.47 -16.36
N LEU A 286 15.87 8.55 -17.03
CA LEU A 286 17.34 8.56 -17.08
C LEU A 286 17.88 9.87 -17.64
N ASP A 287 17.26 10.42 -18.68
CA ASP A 287 17.63 11.72 -19.26
C ASP A 287 17.30 12.91 -18.31
N LEU A 288 16.36 12.73 -17.38
CA LEU A 288 15.97 13.74 -16.37
C LEU A 288 16.76 13.64 -15.06
N LEU A 289 17.47 12.55 -14.78
CA LEU A 289 18.25 12.40 -13.55
C LEU A 289 19.23 13.57 -13.31
N PRO A 290 19.85 14.19 -14.33
CA PRO A 290 20.68 15.39 -14.10
C PRO A 290 19.93 16.58 -13.48
N CYS A 291 18.58 16.60 -13.58
CA CYS A 291 17.72 17.60 -12.95
C CYS A 291 17.36 17.24 -11.50
N LEU A 292 17.65 16.03 -11.03
CA LEU A 292 17.39 15.60 -9.66
C LEU A 292 18.58 15.96 -8.78
N LYS A 293 18.33 16.57 -7.62
CA LYS A 293 19.37 16.93 -6.65
C LYS A 293 19.90 15.67 -5.97
N SER A 294 21.15 15.69 -5.56
CA SER A 294 21.69 14.67 -4.66
C SER A 294 20.82 14.53 -3.40
N GLY A 295 20.50 13.32 -3.00
CA GLY A 295 19.52 13.03 -1.94
C GLY A 295 18.05 13.24 -2.35
N GLY A 296 17.77 13.58 -3.61
CA GLY A 296 16.42 13.70 -4.14
C GLY A 296 15.73 12.35 -4.35
N ASN A 297 14.43 12.37 -4.53
CA ASN A 297 13.59 11.18 -4.64
C ASN A 297 12.85 11.10 -5.99
N LEU A 298 12.47 9.88 -6.38
CA LEU A 298 11.75 9.60 -7.61
C LEU A 298 10.54 8.71 -7.33
N ILE A 299 9.36 9.10 -7.85
CA ILE A 299 8.14 8.28 -7.77
C ILE A 299 7.58 8.09 -9.17
N LEU A 300 7.45 6.85 -9.60
CA LEU A 300 6.96 6.49 -10.94
C LEU A 300 5.76 5.55 -10.85
N THR A 301 4.81 5.67 -11.78
CA THR A 301 3.90 4.56 -12.09
C THR A 301 4.38 3.83 -13.34
N LEU A 302 4.77 2.58 -13.18
CA LEU A 302 5.16 1.71 -14.29
C LEU A 302 3.90 1.07 -14.89
N LYS A 303 3.51 1.50 -16.10
CA LYS A 303 2.34 0.96 -16.82
C LYS A 303 2.73 -0.38 -17.43
N LEU A 304 2.21 -1.46 -16.85
CA LEU A 304 2.60 -2.81 -17.21
C LEU A 304 1.81 -3.31 -18.42
N ASP A 305 2.48 -3.92 -19.38
CA ASP A 305 1.83 -4.69 -20.42
C ASP A 305 1.34 -6.03 -19.86
N ASN A 306 0.36 -6.66 -20.54
CA ASN A 306 -0.17 -7.95 -20.14
C ASN A 306 0.84 -9.11 -20.22
N LYS A 307 1.95 -8.93 -20.95
CA LYS A 307 2.99 -9.94 -21.14
C LYS A 307 4.32 -9.48 -20.54
N GLY A 308 5.03 -10.40 -19.92
CA GLY A 308 6.38 -10.12 -19.42
C GLY A 308 6.43 -9.14 -18.25
N ILE A 309 5.39 -9.07 -17.42
CA ILE A 309 5.25 -8.16 -16.26
C ILE A 309 6.52 -8.16 -15.40
N THR A 310 6.97 -9.34 -14.97
CA THR A 310 8.18 -9.45 -14.13
C THR A 310 9.42 -8.92 -14.86
N LYS A 311 9.57 -9.17 -16.15
CA LYS A 311 10.72 -8.66 -16.94
C LYS A 311 10.72 -7.13 -17.02
N GLN A 312 9.54 -6.51 -17.18
CA GLN A 312 9.39 -5.06 -17.23
C GLN A 312 9.77 -4.42 -15.89
N ILE A 313 9.35 -5.02 -14.78
CA ILE A 313 9.68 -4.55 -13.42
C ILE A 313 11.19 -4.70 -13.16
N ILE A 314 11.78 -5.85 -13.47
CA ILE A 314 13.21 -6.08 -13.33
C ILE A 314 14.00 -5.08 -14.17
N PHE A 315 13.60 -4.85 -15.43
CA PHE A 315 14.25 -3.87 -16.30
C PHE A 315 14.28 -2.47 -15.64
N ALA A 316 13.13 -1.98 -15.17
CA ALA A 316 13.05 -0.66 -14.53
C ALA A 316 13.93 -0.60 -13.27
N LYS A 317 13.86 -1.62 -12.42
CA LYS A 317 14.67 -1.73 -11.20
C LYS A 317 16.17 -1.69 -11.54
N THR A 318 16.64 -2.59 -12.40
CA THR A 318 18.06 -2.71 -12.75
C THR A 318 18.61 -1.43 -13.38
N LYS A 319 17.81 -0.71 -14.18
CA LYS A 319 18.24 0.56 -14.80
C LYS A 319 18.37 1.70 -13.80
N LEU A 320 17.58 1.71 -12.74
CA LEU A 320 17.53 2.80 -11.78
C LEU A 320 18.33 2.54 -10.50
N GLU A 321 18.50 1.26 -10.09
CA GLU A 321 19.17 0.92 -8.82
C GLU A 321 20.63 1.37 -8.69
N ILE A 322 21.30 1.63 -9.82
CA ILE A 322 22.68 2.16 -9.82
C ILE A 322 22.74 3.66 -9.48
N TYR A 323 21.61 4.35 -9.43
CA TYR A 323 21.52 5.79 -9.19
C TYR A 323 20.88 6.14 -7.84
N PHE A 324 20.27 5.19 -7.14
CA PHE A 324 19.53 5.43 -5.89
C PHE A 324 19.98 4.47 -4.81
N GLU A 325 19.98 4.92 -3.56
CA GLU A 325 20.35 4.07 -2.42
C GLU A 325 19.37 2.92 -2.22
N LYS A 326 18.08 3.17 -2.47
CA LYS A 326 17.04 2.15 -2.31
C LYS A 326 15.92 2.32 -3.32
N ILE A 327 15.39 1.20 -3.80
CA ILE A 327 14.22 1.16 -4.68
C ILE A 327 13.17 0.24 -4.08
N HIS A 328 11.98 0.78 -3.92
CA HIS A 328 10.77 0.06 -3.55
C HIS A 328 9.84 -0.04 -4.75
N ILE A 329 9.25 -1.21 -4.95
CA ILE A 329 8.25 -1.41 -6.00
C ILE A 329 7.05 -2.11 -5.39
N LYS A 330 5.85 -1.54 -5.58
CA LYS A 330 4.62 -2.08 -4.99
C LYS A 330 3.41 -1.86 -5.87
N HIS A 331 2.56 -2.85 -5.96
CA HIS A 331 1.19 -2.66 -6.42
C HIS A 331 0.38 -2.07 -5.27
N LEU A 332 0.23 -0.74 -5.27
CA LEU A 332 -0.55 -0.01 -4.28
C LEU A 332 -2.06 -0.23 -4.48
N TYR A 333 -2.87 0.03 -3.46
CA TYR A 333 -4.31 -0.16 -3.52
C TYR A 333 -4.98 0.67 -4.63
N TYR A 334 -4.51 1.91 -4.83
CA TYR A 334 -5.03 2.79 -5.88
C TYR A 334 -4.44 2.54 -7.27
N ASN A 335 -3.45 1.67 -7.42
CA ASN A 335 -2.99 1.21 -8.73
C ASN A 335 -4.06 0.35 -9.43
N ARG A 336 -4.07 0.38 -10.76
CA ARG A 336 -4.98 -0.44 -11.60
C ARG A 336 -4.22 -1.56 -12.30
N HIS A 337 -3.50 -1.20 -13.36
CA HIS A 337 -2.66 -2.10 -14.16
C HIS A 337 -1.23 -1.56 -14.23
N GLU A 338 -0.82 -0.97 -13.15
CA GLU A 338 0.51 -0.40 -12.96
C GLU A 338 1.02 -0.78 -11.57
N VAL A 339 2.32 -0.67 -11.37
CA VAL A 339 2.96 -0.66 -10.04
C VAL A 339 3.59 0.70 -9.79
N THR A 340 3.70 1.08 -8.53
CA THR A 340 4.43 2.28 -8.11
C THR A 340 5.86 1.89 -7.76
N LEU A 341 6.82 2.59 -8.35
CA LEU A 341 8.22 2.55 -8.00
C LEU A 341 8.56 3.82 -7.22
N TYR A 342 9.10 3.67 -6.03
CA TYR A 342 9.68 4.73 -5.23
C TYR A 342 11.18 4.49 -5.08
N ALA A 343 11.99 5.45 -5.54
CA ALA A 343 13.43 5.41 -5.39
C ALA A 343 13.88 6.59 -4.52
N GLU A 344 14.65 6.29 -3.49
CA GLU A 344 15.08 7.24 -2.47
C GLU A 344 16.58 7.49 -2.51
N ASN A 345 16.94 8.74 -2.20
CA ASN A 345 18.32 9.20 -2.05
C ASN A 345 19.15 9.02 -3.33
N PHE A 346 18.91 9.89 -4.32
CA PHE A 346 19.69 9.94 -5.54
C PHE A 346 21.19 10.16 -5.23
N MET A 347 22.01 9.22 -5.70
CA MET A 347 23.45 9.17 -5.48
C MET A 347 24.18 9.86 -6.64
N LYS A 348 24.26 11.18 -6.67
CA LYS A 348 25.00 11.90 -7.70
C LYS A 348 26.42 12.21 -7.24
#